data_449e4cd3e845514debd26f00cc591bc2
#
_entry.id   449e4cd3e845514debd26f00cc591bc2
#
_cell.length_a   1.000
_cell.length_b   1.000
_cell.length_c   1.000
_cell.angle_alpha   90.00
_cell.angle_beta   90.00
_cell.angle_gamma   90.00
#
_symmetry.space_group_name_H-M   'P 1'
#
loop_
_entity.id
_entity.type
_entity.pdbx_description
1 polymer ?
#
loop_
_entity_poly.entity_id
_entity_poly.type
_entity_poly.pdbx_seq_one_letter_code
_entity_poly.pdbx_strand_id
1 'polypeptide(L)'
;MIIIDDSSELDSLLQEIQKEEVVLVVPILTDHQHHPSINKISCIYVYSSNEIEFIVPIHHTEQITGFKEHLNKLLELESIFVHDKKLWLQMGGNNTVFDVKSLWWYTYNEAYDDNHYYTSAHNFYWRRHTNLQHVNTIVPLMKHVEMCQKIRKYAWPMIVNSKLTDSYKQFNMFYPKIFAEIESNGMQVNDSFKMKELITNGRVYSNYHYHTTTGRPSNAFRGFNFAAMNKQDGTRDALCSRFENGALVEFDFDAYHVRLIARLIGYELPPGSIHTYFGKFYFGTETLTQEQYEQSKQITFRLLYGHIEKEFLKIPFFQEINDFVYSLWSEWKKDGYIETPLLKRRLYKDSLSNMNQNKLFNYFLQAFETEFTANRLNQLSYLLKGYKTCIILYTYDSVLFDVPIHNAKEILPKIKSCLEGDDFPVKCKVGNIYSKMSDIEL
;
A
#
# COMPACT_ATOMS: atom_id res chain seq x y z
N MET A 1 -8.36 -31.41 -11.46
CA MET A 1 -9.10 -30.35 -10.71
C MET A 1 -10.46 -30.89 -10.28
N ILE A 2 -10.76 -30.85 -8.99
CA ILE A 2 -12.01 -31.33 -8.38
C ILE A 2 -12.88 -30.11 -8.06
N ILE A 3 -14.19 -30.19 -8.29
CA ILE A 3 -15.15 -29.18 -7.83
C ILE A 3 -15.81 -29.74 -6.59
N ILE A 4 -15.57 -29.09 -5.46
CA ILE A 4 -16.10 -29.52 -4.18
C ILE A 4 -17.57 -29.18 -4.08
N ASP A 5 -18.38 -30.19 -3.89
CA ASP A 5 -19.81 -30.04 -3.70
C ASP A 5 -20.35 -30.73 -2.44
N ASP A 6 -19.46 -31.33 -1.67
CA ASP A 6 -19.75 -31.95 -0.39
C ASP A 6 -18.83 -31.41 0.71
N SER A 7 -19.40 -31.16 1.87
CA SER A 7 -18.73 -30.61 3.04
C SER A 7 -17.71 -31.58 3.65
N SER A 8 -18.02 -32.87 3.63
CA SER A 8 -17.12 -33.90 4.17
C SER A 8 -15.90 -34.11 3.29
N GLU A 9 -16.05 -33.97 1.98
CA GLU A 9 -14.95 -33.99 1.00
C GLU A 9 -14.00 -32.82 1.23
N LEU A 10 -14.54 -31.60 1.43
CA LEU A 10 -13.71 -30.43 1.75
C LEU A 10 -12.94 -30.62 3.06
N ASP A 11 -13.56 -31.10 4.12
CA ASP A 11 -12.88 -31.33 5.39
C ASP A 11 -11.73 -32.33 5.26
N SER A 12 -11.94 -33.39 4.48
CA SER A 12 -10.89 -34.37 4.16
C SER A 12 -9.71 -33.74 3.41
N LEU A 13 -9.99 -32.96 2.37
CA LEU A 13 -8.96 -32.26 1.58
C LEU A 13 -8.23 -31.19 2.39
N LEU A 14 -8.90 -30.45 3.27
CA LEU A 14 -8.25 -29.48 4.15
C LEU A 14 -7.28 -30.15 5.13
N GLN A 15 -7.62 -31.32 5.66
CA GLN A 15 -6.70 -32.10 6.50
C GLN A 15 -5.48 -32.61 5.71
N GLU A 16 -5.67 -32.91 4.44
CA GLU A 16 -4.60 -33.38 3.58
C GLU A 16 -3.65 -32.23 3.21
N ILE A 17 -4.16 -31.09 2.76
CA ILE A 17 -3.32 -29.94 2.38
C ILE A 17 -2.58 -29.31 3.56
N GLN A 18 -3.05 -29.45 4.81
CA GLN A 18 -2.32 -29.00 5.99
C GLN A 18 -0.99 -29.73 6.22
N LYS A 19 -0.79 -30.88 5.59
CA LYS A 19 0.44 -31.67 5.65
C LYS A 19 1.41 -31.28 4.51
N GLU A 20 0.94 -30.47 3.57
CA GLU A 20 1.71 -30.09 2.40
C GLU A 20 2.71 -28.98 2.72
N GLU A 21 3.90 -29.07 2.14
CA GLU A 21 4.94 -28.05 2.27
C GLU A 21 4.49 -26.72 1.63
N VAL A 22 3.64 -26.79 0.60
CA VAL A 22 3.21 -25.66 -0.20
C VAL A 22 1.75 -25.77 -0.57
N VAL A 23 1.02 -24.78 -0.17
CA VAL A 23 -0.38 -24.57 -0.56
C VAL A 23 -0.53 -23.18 -1.17
N LEU A 24 -1.09 -23.10 -2.36
CA LEU A 24 -1.48 -21.85 -3.03
C LEU A 24 -3.00 -21.74 -3.00
N VAL A 25 -3.49 -20.61 -2.50
CA VAL A 25 -4.93 -20.30 -2.45
C VAL A 25 -5.21 -19.03 -3.26
N VAL A 26 -6.15 -19.12 -4.17
CA VAL A 26 -6.55 -18.03 -5.05
C VAL A 26 -8.05 -17.76 -4.89
N PRO A 27 -8.45 -16.72 -4.15
CA PRO A 27 -9.83 -16.31 -4.08
C PRO A 27 -10.25 -15.60 -5.37
N ILE A 28 -11.48 -15.85 -5.81
CA ILE A 28 -12.08 -15.28 -7.01
C ILE A 28 -13.33 -14.51 -6.61
N LEU A 29 -13.39 -13.23 -6.97
CA LEU A 29 -14.52 -12.36 -6.65
C LEU A 29 -15.71 -12.57 -7.59
N THR A 30 -16.89 -12.14 -7.16
CA THR A 30 -18.10 -12.20 -7.98
C THR A 30 -18.07 -11.25 -9.17
N ASP A 31 -17.38 -10.11 -9.02
CA ASP A 31 -17.19 -9.12 -10.08
C ASP A 31 -15.95 -8.24 -9.80
N HIS A 32 -15.63 -7.38 -10.75
CA HIS A 32 -14.54 -6.40 -10.66
C HIS A 32 -15.03 -4.95 -10.55
N GLN A 33 -16.35 -4.74 -10.48
CA GLN A 33 -16.95 -3.41 -10.41
C GLN A 33 -16.98 -2.89 -8.97
N HIS A 34 -17.26 -3.78 -8.02
CA HIS A 34 -17.26 -3.45 -6.62
C HIS A 34 -15.85 -3.54 -6.02
N HIS A 35 -15.59 -2.66 -5.05
CA HIS A 35 -14.31 -2.71 -4.33
C HIS A 35 -14.16 -4.05 -3.58
N PRO A 36 -12.96 -4.65 -3.49
CA PRO A 36 -12.76 -5.93 -2.81
C PRO A 36 -13.31 -6.00 -1.38
N SER A 37 -13.18 -4.91 -0.60
CA SER A 37 -13.69 -4.85 0.79
C SER A 37 -15.20 -5.00 0.94
N ILE A 38 -15.96 -4.83 -0.13
CA ILE A 38 -17.43 -4.90 -0.16
C ILE A 38 -17.94 -5.94 -1.16
N ASN A 39 -17.03 -6.62 -1.82
CA ASN A 39 -17.34 -7.68 -2.79
C ASN A 39 -17.51 -9.02 -2.06
N LYS A 40 -17.88 -10.05 -2.81
CA LYS A 40 -18.05 -11.41 -2.30
C LYS A 40 -17.09 -12.35 -3.01
N ILE A 41 -16.70 -13.40 -2.33
CA ILE A 41 -15.92 -14.49 -2.93
C ILE A 41 -16.88 -15.35 -3.75
N SER A 42 -16.64 -15.46 -5.04
CA SER A 42 -17.39 -16.39 -5.93
C SER A 42 -16.99 -17.83 -5.64
N CYS A 43 -15.68 -18.08 -5.72
CA CYS A 43 -15.11 -19.39 -5.42
C CYS A 43 -13.66 -19.21 -4.94
N ILE A 44 -13.10 -20.28 -4.36
CA ILE A 44 -11.69 -20.34 -3.97
C ILE A 44 -11.05 -21.51 -4.69
N TYR A 45 -9.95 -21.25 -5.37
CA TYR A 45 -9.08 -22.26 -5.95
C TYR A 45 -7.96 -22.59 -4.98
N VAL A 46 -7.68 -23.88 -4.81
CA VAL A 46 -6.60 -24.40 -3.97
C VAL A 46 -5.74 -25.37 -4.78
N TYR A 47 -4.43 -25.22 -4.62
CA TYR A 47 -3.42 -26.10 -5.21
C TYR A 47 -2.34 -26.45 -4.18
N SER A 48 -1.89 -27.68 -4.11
CA SER A 48 -0.82 -28.11 -3.23
C SER A 48 0.40 -28.65 -3.98
N SER A 49 1.51 -28.83 -3.26
CA SER A 49 2.77 -29.36 -3.81
C SER A 49 2.65 -30.78 -4.36
N ASN A 50 1.74 -31.59 -3.84
CA ASN A 50 1.47 -32.95 -4.30
C ASN A 50 0.37 -33.01 -5.38
N GLU A 51 0.17 -31.89 -6.10
CA GLU A 51 -0.78 -31.80 -7.22
C GLU A 51 -2.25 -31.99 -6.82
N ILE A 52 -2.59 -31.81 -5.52
CA ILE A 52 -3.98 -31.75 -5.08
C ILE A 52 -4.54 -30.41 -5.56
N GLU A 53 -5.58 -30.47 -6.38
CA GLU A 53 -6.14 -29.31 -7.06
C GLU A 53 -7.65 -29.32 -6.99
N PHE A 54 -8.26 -28.31 -6.36
CA PHE A 54 -9.71 -28.23 -6.24
C PHE A 54 -10.23 -26.78 -6.22
N ILE A 55 -11.54 -26.65 -6.55
CA ILE A 55 -12.28 -25.38 -6.46
C ILE A 55 -13.43 -25.55 -5.47
N VAL A 56 -13.59 -24.56 -4.60
CA VAL A 56 -14.70 -24.47 -3.64
C VAL A 56 -15.64 -23.34 -4.05
N PRO A 57 -16.84 -23.63 -4.59
CA PRO A 57 -17.85 -22.61 -4.87
C PRO A 57 -18.42 -22.02 -3.55
N ILE A 58 -18.39 -20.70 -3.41
CA ILE A 58 -18.90 -19.98 -2.21
C ILE A 58 -20.18 -19.22 -2.56
N HIS A 59 -20.07 -18.13 -3.34
CA HIS A 59 -21.20 -17.35 -3.86
C HIS A 59 -21.33 -17.52 -5.37
N HIS A 60 -20.85 -18.63 -5.90
CA HIS A 60 -20.93 -18.97 -7.31
C HIS A 60 -22.38 -19.28 -7.72
N THR A 61 -22.69 -19.15 -9.04
CA THR A 61 -24.01 -19.48 -9.58
C THR A 61 -24.39 -20.96 -9.41
N GLU A 62 -23.42 -21.85 -9.29
CA GLU A 62 -23.56 -23.26 -8.92
C GLU A 62 -23.31 -23.51 -7.42
N GLN A 63 -23.59 -22.53 -6.60
CA GLN A 63 -23.45 -22.61 -5.16
C GLN A 63 -24.18 -23.82 -4.57
N ILE A 64 -23.52 -24.47 -3.61
CA ILE A 64 -24.11 -25.49 -2.77
C ILE A 64 -24.37 -24.91 -1.39
N THR A 65 -25.51 -25.21 -0.81
CA THR A 65 -25.85 -24.77 0.52
C THR A 65 -24.88 -25.32 1.56
N GLY A 66 -24.36 -24.47 2.44
CA GLY A 66 -23.54 -24.89 3.59
C GLY A 66 -22.07 -24.45 3.56
N PHE A 67 -21.52 -23.93 2.45
CA PHE A 67 -20.08 -23.60 2.36
C PHE A 67 -19.63 -22.37 3.13
N LYS A 68 -20.51 -21.60 3.73
CA LYS A 68 -20.11 -20.43 4.52
C LYS A 68 -19.21 -20.80 5.72
N GLU A 69 -19.47 -21.93 6.34
CA GLU A 69 -18.65 -22.45 7.44
C GLU A 69 -17.26 -22.89 6.94
N HIS A 70 -17.21 -23.45 5.74
CA HIS A 70 -15.96 -23.87 5.11
C HIS A 70 -15.11 -22.71 4.62
N LEU A 71 -15.74 -21.60 4.25
CA LEU A 71 -15.01 -20.36 3.94
C LEU A 71 -14.16 -19.92 5.13
N ASN A 72 -14.70 -19.94 6.34
CA ASN A 72 -13.93 -19.57 7.53
C ASN A 72 -12.73 -20.49 7.73
N LYS A 73 -12.88 -21.80 7.56
CA LYS A 73 -11.76 -22.76 7.64
C LYS A 73 -10.68 -22.47 6.59
N LEU A 74 -11.06 -22.10 5.37
CA LEU A 74 -10.11 -21.71 4.31
C LEU A 74 -9.39 -20.41 4.65
N LEU A 75 -10.10 -19.43 5.20
CA LEU A 75 -9.54 -18.13 5.58
C LEU A 75 -8.63 -18.21 6.83
N GLU A 76 -8.77 -19.24 7.65
CA GLU A 76 -7.93 -19.52 8.82
C GLU A 76 -6.62 -20.24 8.47
N LEU A 77 -6.43 -20.71 7.23
CA LEU A 77 -5.21 -21.40 6.83
C LEU A 77 -3.98 -20.50 7.04
N GLU A 78 -2.93 -21.10 7.61
CA GLU A 78 -1.67 -20.41 7.93
C GLU A 78 -0.53 -20.90 7.04
N SER A 79 0.51 -20.09 6.92
CA SER A 79 1.75 -20.42 6.20
C SER A 79 1.57 -20.80 4.74
N ILE A 80 0.43 -20.47 4.15
CA ILE A 80 0.10 -20.69 2.74
C ILE A 80 0.55 -19.51 1.87
N PHE A 81 0.61 -19.74 0.57
CA PHE A 81 0.75 -18.70 -0.43
C PHE A 81 -0.64 -18.27 -0.94
N VAL A 82 -0.87 -16.97 -0.99
CA VAL A 82 -2.08 -16.40 -1.59
C VAL A 82 -1.68 -15.52 -2.77
N HIS A 83 -2.55 -15.44 -3.76
CA HIS A 83 -2.30 -14.62 -4.94
C HIS A 83 -2.09 -13.14 -4.60
N ASP A 84 -3.00 -12.55 -3.83
CA ASP A 84 -2.99 -11.16 -3.38
C ASP A 84 -3.39 -11.11 -1.90
N LYS A 85 -2.41 -10.85 -1.05
CA LYS A 85 -2.63 -10.84 0.40
C LYS A 85 -3.51 -9.67 0.86
N LYS A 86 -3.43 -8.53 0.20
CA LYS A 86 -4.31 -7.39 0.51
C LYS A 86 -5.78 -7.79 0.32
N LEU A 87 -6.09 -8.38 -0.83
CA LEU A 87 -7.41 -8.93 -1.12
C LEU A 87 -7.81 -10.00 -0.09
N TRP A 88 -6.91 -10.93 0.22
CA TRP A 88 -7.14 -11.97 1.22
C TRP A 88 -7.54 -11.42 2.59
N LEU A 89 -6.83 -10.40 3.07
CA LEU A 89 -7.11 -9.73 4.34
C LEU A 89 -8.45 -8.97 4.33
N GLN A 90 -8.81 -8.34 3.21
CA GLN A 90 -10.11 -7.67 3.04
C GLN A 90 -11.30 -8.64 3.12
N MET A 91 -11.08 -9.90 2.82
CA MET A 91 -12.07 -10.96 2.94
C MET A 91 -12.09 -11.67 4.31
N GLY A 92 -11.28 -11.20 5.25
CA GLY A 92 -11.18 -11.77 6.60
C GLY A 92 -10.15 -12.87 6.76
N GLY A 93 -9.26 -13.07 5.78
CA GLY A 93 -8.21 -14.07 5.84
C GLY A 93 -7.09 -13.76 6.83
N ASN A 94 -6.33 -14.78 7.20
CA ASN A 94 -5.25 -14.70 8.17
C ASN A 94 -4.04 -13.91 7.63
N ASN A 95 -3.34 -13.19 8.51
CA ASN A 95 -2.16 -12.40 8.16
C ASN A 95 -0.85 -13.21 8.08
N THR A 96 -0.83 -14.46 8.46
CA THR A 96 0.38 -15.32 8.44
C THR A 96 0.72 -15.87 7.05
N VAL A 97 -0.07 -15.53 6.03
CA VAL A 97 0.09 -15.99 4.64
C VAL A 97 1.16 -15.20 3.88
N PHE A 98 1.69 -15.80 2.80
CA PHE A 98 2.65 -15.16 1.89
C PHE A 98 1.97 -14.66 0.63
N ASP A 99 2.32 -13.44 0.20
CA ASP A 99 1.76 -12.77 -0.98
C ASP A 99 2.60 -13.05 -2.23
N VAL A 100 2.00 -13.72 -3.21
CA VAL A 100 2.68 -14.07 -4.48
C VAL A 100 2.97 -12.81 -5.32
N LYS A 101 2.05 -11.85 -5.40
CA LYS A 101 2.25 -10.58 -6.14
C LYS A 101 3.40 -9.77 -5.53
N SER A 102 3.40 -9.67 -4.20
CA SER A 102 4.45 -8.97 -3.49
C SER A 102 5.80 -9.68 -3.59
N LEU A 103 5.79 -11.01 -3.62
CA LEU A 103 7.00 -11.80 -3.81
C LEU A 103 7.65 -11.53 -5.18
N TRP A 104 6.84 -11.49 -6.23
CA TRP A 104 7.31 -11.12 -7.57
C TRP A 104 7.90 -9.72 -7.60
N TRP A 105 7.14 -8.74 -7.12
CA TRP A 105 7.57 -7.35 -7.12
C TRP A 105 8.83 -7.12 -6.27
N TYR A 106 8.91 -7.76 -5.11
CA TYR A 106 10.08 -7.65 -4.23
C TYR A 106 11.34 -8.20 -4.88
N THR A 107 11.19 -9.26 -5.68
CA THR A 107 12.31 -9.95 -6.35
C THR A 107 12.77 -9.23 -7.59
N TYR A 108 11.83 -8.79 -8.43
CA TYR A 108 12.14 -8.31 -9.79
C TYR A 108 11.93 -6.80 -9.96
N ASN A 109 11.37 -6.13 -8.97
CA ASN A 109 10.96 -4.72 -9.02
C ASN A 109 9.95 -4.40 -10.14
N GLU A 110 9.13 -5.36 -10.50
CA GLU A 110 8.10 -5.26 -11.52
C GLU A 110 6.73 -5.59 -10.92
N ALA A 111 5.69 -4.84 -11.32
CA ALA A 111 4.33 -5.19 -10.97
C ALA A 111 3.92 -6.48 -11.68
N TYR A 112 3.31 -7.40 -10.95
CA TYR A 112 2.68 -8.56 -11.55
C TYR A 112 1.35 -8.16 -12.21
N ASP A 113 1.21 -8.43 -13.50
CA ASP A 113 -0.03 -8.16 -14.23
C ASP A 113 -0.99 -9.35 -14.10
N ASP A 114 -2.07 -9.14 -13.36
CA ASP A 114 -3.11 -10.13 -13.09
C ASP A 114 -4.45 -9.82 -13.78
N ASN A 115 -4.41 -9.11 -14.90
CA ASN A 115 -5.59 -8.62 -15.61
C ASN A 115 -6.77 -9.60 -15.70
N HIS A 116 -7.85 -9.28 -15.01
CA HIS A 116 -9.25 -9.63 -15.26
C HIS A 116 -9.66 -11.12 -15.29
N TYR A 117 -8.93 -12.04 -14.66
CA TYR A 117 -9.28 -13.46 -14.64
C TYR A 117 -10.50 -13.81 -13.77
N TYR A 118 -10.86 -12.91 -12.85
CA TYR A 118 -11.75 -13.23 -11.75
C TYR A 118 -13.23 -13.28 -12.10
N THR A 119 -13.68 -12.47 -13.05
CA THR A 119 -15.11 -12.32 -13.33
C THR A 119 -15.69 -13.39 -14.24
N SER A 120 -14.87 -13.99 -15.09
CA SER A 120 -15.35 -14.99 -16.02
C SER A 120 -15.71 -16.31 -15.33
N ALA A 121 -15.06 -16.66 -14.23
CA ALA A 121 -15.34 -17.89 -13.49
C ALA A 121 -16.67 -17.84 -12.72
N HIS A 122 -17.12 -16.66 -12.27
CA HIS A 122 -18.33 -16.52 -11.45
C HIS A 122 -19.61 -17.01 -12.15
N ASN A 123 -19.78 -16.72 -13.43
CA ASN A 123 -20.98 -17.03 -14.21
C ASN A 123 -20.89 -18.35 -14.97
N PHE A 124 -19.85 -19.13 -14.72
CA PHE A 124 -19.63 -20.38 -15.43
C PHE A 124 -20.36 -21.55 -14.74
N TYR A 125 -21.13 -22.33 -15.51
CA TYR A 125 -21.85 -23.50 -15.02
C TYR A 125 -21.02 -24.77 -15.20
N TRP A 126 -20.16 -25.10 -14.23
CA TRP A 126 -19.20 -26.21 -14.31
C TRP A 126 -19.88 -27.57 -14.46
N ARG A 127 -21.03 -27.78 -13.79
CA ARG A 127 -21.76 -29.05 -13.80
C ARG A 127 -22.38 -29.41 -15.14
N ARG A 128 -22.52 -28.44 -16.03
CA ARG A 128 -23.04 -28.65 -17.38
C ARG A 128 -21.97 -29.13 -18.35
N HIS A 129 -20.72 -29.15 -17.95
CA HIS A 129 -19.59 -29.50 -18.81
C HIS A 129 -18.84 -30.69 -18.24
N THR A 130 -18.76 -31.76 -19.03
CA THR A 130 -18.05 -33.00 -18.68
C THR A 130 -16.54 -32.90 -18.85
N ASN A 131 -16.04 -31.87 -19.55
CA ASN A 131 -14.62 -31.65 -19.81
C ASN A 131 -14.23 -30.21 -19.49
N LEU A 132 -13.71 -29.98 -18.30
CA LEU A 132 -13.31 -28.67 -17.76
C LEU A 132 -12.14 -28.03 -18.52
N GLN A 133 -11.32 -28.81 -19.22
CA GLN A 133 -10.14 -28.32 -19.94
C GLN A 133 -10.49 -27.44 -21.16
N HIS A 134 -11.70 -27.58 -21.69
CA HIS A 134 -12.15 -26.83 -22.87
C HIS A 134 -13.00 -25.60 -22.52
N VAL A 135 -13.09 -25.24 -21.26
CA VAL A 135 -13.98 -24.18 -20.83
C VAL A 135 -13.24 -22.82 -20.80
N ASN A 136 -13.69 -21.88 -21.60
CA ASN A 136 -13.09 -20.56 -21.79
C ASN A 136 -12.88 -19.74 -20.49
N THR A 137 -13.54 -20.09 -19.42
CA THR A 137 -13.46 -19.38 -18.13
C THR A 137 -12.49 -20.03 -17.14
N ILE A 138 -12.23 -21.32 -17.26
CA ILE A 138 -11.26 -22.03 -16.41
C ILE A 138 -9.84 -21.87 -16.98
N VAL A 139 -9.68 -21.81 -18.28
CA VAL A 139 -8.36 -21.63 -18.91
C VAL A 139 -7.63 -20.37 -18.42
N PRO A 140 -8.24 -19.18 -18.32
CA PRO A 140 -7.60 -18.02 -17.72
C PRO A 140 -7.21 -18.23 -16.25
N LEU A 141 -8.08 -18.86 -15.44
CA LEU A 141 -7.79 -19.18 -14.05
C LEU A 141 -6.59 -20.12 -13.93
N MET A 142 -6.54 -21.19 -14.71
CA MET A 142 -5.40 -22.12 -14.71
C MET A 142 -4.10 -21.44 -15.11
N LYS A 143 -4.10 -20.58 -16.13
CA LYS A 143 -2.92 -19.80 -16.52
C LYS A 143 -2.46 -18.89 -15.40
N HIS A 144 -3.39 -18.29 -14.67
CA HIS A 144 -3.08 -17.46 -13.52
C HIS A 144 -2.42 -18.30 -12.41
N VAL A 145 -2.97 -19.46 -12.10
CA VAL A 145 -2.41 -20.41 -11.12
C VAL A 145 -1.02 -20.86 -11.53
N GLU A 146 -0.82 -21.28 -12.79
CA GLU A 146 0.50 -21.65 -13.30
C GLU A 146 1.53 -20.52 -13.12
N MET A 147 1.10 -19.26 -13.34
CA MET A 147 1.95 -18.10 -13.14
C MET A 147 2.29 -17.91 -11.66
N CYS A 148 1.32 -18.04 -10.77
CA CYS A 148 1.55 -17.96 -9.33
C CYS A 148 2.53 -19.05 -8.85
N GLN A 149 2.40 -20.26 -9.37
CA GLN A 149 3.32 -21.36 -9.10
C GLN A 149 4.75 -21.06 -9.59
N LYS A 150 4.88 -20.49 -10.81
CA LYS A 150 6.18 -20.06 -11.35
C LYS A 150 6.81 -18.98 -10.49
N ILE A 151 6.05 -17.97 -10.11
CA ILE A 151 6.52 -16.89 -9.24
C ILE A 151 7.08 -17.46 -7.94
N ARG A 152 6.33 -18.33 -7.27
CA ARG A 152 6.79 -18.96 -6.06
C ARG A 152 8.04 -19.83 -6.30
N LYS A 153 8.03 -20.65 -7.33
CA LYS A 153 9.14 -21.56 -7.66
C LYS A 153 10.45 -20.82 -7.93
N TYR A 154 10.40 -19.66 -8.56
CA TYR A 154 11.60 -18.91 -8.97
C TYR A 154 11.91 -17.73 -8.05
N ALA A 155 10.91 -16.94 -7.64
CA ALA A 155 11.12 -15.74 -6.84
C ALA A 155 11.51 -16.08 -5.39
N TRP A 156 10.89 -17.08 -4.77
CA TRP A 156 11.21 -17.45 -3.39
C TRP A 156 12.66 -17.90 -3.19
N PRO A 157 13.22 -18.82 -4.02
CA PRO A 157 14.64 -19.17 -3.93
C PRO A 157 15.58 -17.97 -4.11
N MET A 158 15.25 -17.02 -4.98
CA MET A 158 16.07 -15.81 -5.16
C MET A 158 16.13 -14.97 -3.89
N ILE A 159 15.01 -14.77 -3.21
CA ILE A 159 14.97 -14.04 -1.93
C ILE A 159 15.78 -14.77 -0.85
N VAL A 160 15.62 -16.08 -0.75
CA VAL A 160 16.37 -16.90 0.21
C VAL A 160 17.88 -16.85 -0.07
N ASN A 161 18.29 -17.03 -1.32
CA ASN A 161 19.69 -17.00 -1.74
C ASN A 161 20.31 -15.61 -1.54
N SER A 162 19.52 -14.55 -1.66
CA SER A 162 19.95 -13.16 -1.43
C SER A 162 19.97 -12.77 0.06
N LYS A 163 19.60 -13.65 0.96
CA LYS A 163 19.46 -13.36 2.41
C LYS A 163 18.45 -12.25 2.72
N LEU A 164 17.46 -12.07 1.87
CA LEU A 164 16.40 -11.05 2.02
C LEU A 164 15.11 -11.59 2.65
N THR A 165 15.13 -12.82 3.14
CA THR A 165 13.93 -13.51 3.65
C THR A 165 13.27 -12.72 4.80
N ASP A 166 14.04 -12.23 5.76
CA ASP A 166 13.49 -11.50 6.91
C ASP A 166 12.90 -10.15 6.50
N SER A 167 13.59 -9.43 5.62
CA SER A 167 13.10 -8.16 5.06
C SER A 167 11.82 -8.36 4.25
N TYR A 168 11.74 -9.40 3.43
CA TYR A 168 10.51 -9.76 2.70
C TYR A 168 9.38 -10.14 3.66
N LYS A 169 9.65 -10.95 4.69
CA LYS A 169 8.65 -11.31 5.70
C LYS A 169 8.12 -10.07 6.43
N GLN A 170 9.01 -9.15 6.78
CA GLN A 170 8.62 -7.88 7.40
C GLN A 170 7.71 -7.06 6.46
N PHE A 171 8.10 -6.89 5.20
CA PHE A 171 7.27 -6.25 4.19
C PHE A 171 5.90 -6.93 4.07
N ASN A 172 5.90 -8.25 3.89
CA ASN A 172 4.70 -9.07 3.73
C ASN A 172 3.75 -9.00 4.94
N MET A 173 4.27 -8.78 6.15
CA MET A 173 3.44 -8.62 7.36
C MET A 173 2.73 -7.26 7.42
N PHE A 174 3.37 -6.19 6.97
CA PHE A 174 2.88 -4.83 7.24
C PHE A 174 2.15 -4.20 6.06
N TYR A 175 2.74 -4.24 4.86
CA TYR A 175 2.22 -3.48 3.72
C TYR A 175 0.81 -3.91 3.28
N PRO A 176 0.56 -5.19 2.96
CA PRO A 176 -0.77 -5.62 2.57
C PRO A 176 -1.82 -5.33 3.64
N LYS A 177 -1.45 -5.51 4.91
CA LYS A 177 -2.36 -5.29 6.06
C LYS A 177 -2.77 -3.83 6.18
N ILE A 178 -1.81 -2.90 6.16
CA ILE A 178 -2.09 -1.47 6.31
C ILE A 178 -3.03 -0.99 5.22
N PHE A 179 -2.73 -1.33 3.96
CA PHE A 179 -3.57 -0.89 2.85
C PHE A 179 -4.92 -1.58 2.83
N ALA A 180 -5.01 -2.86 3.22
CA ALA A 180 -6.29 -3.54 3.40
C ALA A 180 -7.17 -2.83 4.45
N GLU A 181 -6.61 -2.42 5.59
CA GLU A 181 -7.33 -1.71 6.65
C GLU A 181 -7.81 -0.32 6.18
N ILE A 182 -6.93 0.48 5.56
CA ILE A 182 -7.29 1.83 5.07
C ILE A 182 -8.41 1.74 4.03
N GLU A 183 -8.25 0.85 3.06
CA GLU A 183 -9.25 0.64 2.01
C GLU A 183 -10.59 0.16 2.58
N SER A 184 -10.56 -0.80 3.51
CA SER A 184 -11.79 -1.36 4.11
C SER A 184 -12.56 -0.34 4.95
N ASN A 185 -11.86 0.64 5.53
CA ASN A 185 -12.52 1.74 6.23
C ASN A 185 -13.37 2.60 5.29
N GLY A 186 -12.90 2.83 4.06
CA GLY A 186 -13.55 3.72 3.10
C GLY A 186 -13.72 5.15 3.62
N MET A 187 -14.19 6.03 2.78
CA MET A 187 -14.43 7.45 3.09
C MET A 187 -15.91 7.75 2.96
N GLN A 188 -16.52 8.32 3.99
CA GLN A 188 -17.90 8.79 3.96
C GLN A 188 -18.03 9.96 3.00
N VAL A 189 -19.07 9.94 2.17
CA VAL A 189 -19.38 11.03 1.23
C VAL A 189 -20.80 11.53 1.43
N ASN A 190 -20.98 12.82 1.18
CA ASN A 190 -22.28 13.46 1.12
C ASN A 190 -22.83 13.48 -0.34
N ASP A 191 -24.01 14.05 -0.52
CA ASP A 191 -24.72 14.08 -1.82
C ASP A 191 -24.00 14.88 -2.92
N SER A 192 -23.00 15.68 -2.59
CA SER A 192 -22.25 16.46 -3.59
C SER A 192 -21.19 15.64 -4.34
N PHE A 193 -20.91 14.39 -3.93
CA PHE A 193 -19.93 13.53 -4.61
C PHE A 193 -20.41 13.21 -6.03
N LYS A 194 -19.60 13.55 -7.03
CA LYS A 194 -20.04 13.54 -8.44
C LYS A 194 -20.13 12.12 -9.05
N MET A 195 -19.22 11.22 -8.66
CA MET A 195 -19.14 9.87 -9.22
C MET A 195 -20.02 8.88 -8.43
N LYS A 196 -21.34 8.98 -8.63
CA LYS A 196 -22.34 8.22 -7.87
C LYS A 196 -22.16 6.70 -7.96
N GLU A 197 -21.64 6.20 -9.07
CA GLU A 197 -21.35 4.80 -9.35
C GLU A 197 -20.24 4.21 -8.47
N LEU A 198 -19.45 5.05 -7.80
CA LEU A 198 -18.44 4.61 -6.83
C LEU A 198 -18.99 4.49 -5.41
N ILE A 199 -20.18 5.04 -5.15
CA ILE A 199 -20.75 5.08 -3.79
C ILE A 199 -21.38 3.72 -3.48
N THR A 200 -20.96 3.14 -2.36
CA THR A 200 -21.62 1.97 -1.77
C THR A 200 -21.86 2.23 -0.29
N ASN A 201 -23.12 2.13 0.15
CA ASN A 201 -23.53 2.40 1.53
C ASN A 201 -23.06 3.77 2.07
N GLY A 202 -23.12 4.82 1.22
CA GLY A 202 -22.71 6.18 1.56
C GLY A 202 -21.19 6.40 1.58
N ARG A 203 -20.39 5.43 1.18
CA ARG A 203 -18.92 5.50 1.18
C ARG A 203 -18.34 5.27 -0.20
N VAL A 204 -17.13 5.79 -0.39
CA VAL A 204 -16.24 5.45 -1.50
C VAL A 204 -15.01 4.75 -0.95
N TYR A 205 -14.42 3.89 -1.77
CA TYR A 205 -13.30 3.05 -1.37
C TYR A 205 -12.13 3.29 -2.30
N SER A 206 -10.98 3.60 -1.72
CA SER A 206 -9.72 3.76 -2.44
C SER A 206 -9.08 2.40 -2.71
N ASN A 207 -8.20 2.32 -3.70
CA ASN A 207 -7.42 1.11 -3.97
C ASN A 207 -5.95 1.47 -4.19
N TYR A 208 -5.11 1.02 -3.28
CA TYR A 208 -3.68 1.29 -3.28
C TYR A 208 -2.91 0.24 -4.09
N HIS A 209 -2.17 0.72 -5.08
CA HIS A 209 -1.24 -0.09 -5.86
C HIS A 209 0.19 0.25 -5.45
N TYR A 210 0.76 -0.52 -4.53
CA TYR A 210 2.11 -0.29 -3.99
C TYR A 210 3.20 -1.09 -4.71
N HIS A 211 2.85 -1.95 -5.66
CA HIS A 211 3.81 -2.64 -6.52
C HIS A 211 4.31 -1.72 -7.65
N THR A 212 4.78 -0.55 -7.30
CA THR A 212 5.41 0.44 -8.20
C THR A 212 6.92 0.36 -8.10
N THR A 213 7.65 0.97 -9.01
CA THR A 213 9.12 0.97 -9.01
C THR A 213 9.72 1.38 -7.66
N THR A 214 9.18 2.42 -7.04
CA THR A 214 9.66 2.95 -5.76
C THR A 214 8.92 2.38 -4.54
N GLY A 215 7.84 1.61 -4.74
CA GLY A 215 6.94 1.21 -3.68
C GLY A 215 5.95 2.30 -3.25
N ARG A 216 6.12 3.54 -3.78
CA ARG A 216 5.21 4.65 -3.49
C ARG A 216 3.84 4.35 -4.07
N PRO A 217 2.80 4.18 -3.24
CA PRO A 217 1.53 3.65 -3.72
C PRO A 217 0.78 4.68 -4.57
N SER A 218 0.34 4.30 -5.76
CA SER A 218 -0.75 5.01 -6.42
C SER A 218 -2.07 4.63 -5.76
N ASN A 219 -3.05 5.52 -5.78
CA ASN A 219 -4.34 5.30 -5.15
C ASN A 219 -5.47 5.66 -6.11
N ALA A 220 -5.90 4.69 -6.91
CA ALA A 220 -6.95 4.89 -7.88
C ALA A 220 -7.90 3.69 -7.93
N PHE A 221 -9.19 3.96 -8.02
CA PHE A 221 -10.22 2.95 -8.21
C PHE A 221 -11.20 3.40 -9.29
N ARG A 222 -11.42 2.55 -10.32
CA ARG A 222 -12.32 2.80 -11.44
C ARG A 222 -12.14 4.19 -12.09
N GLY A 223 -10.88 4.58 -12.30
CA GLY A 223 -10.51 5.85 -12.94
C GLY A 223 -10.48 7.06 -12.01
N PHE A 224 -10.96 6.97 -10.77
CA PHE A 224 -10.87 8.06 -9.81
C PHE A 224 -9.58 7.96 -8.98
N ASN A 225 -8.75 9.00 -9.01
CA ASN A 225 -7.49 9.06 -8.28
C ASN A 225 -7.66 9.78 -6.95
N PHE A 226 -7.72 9.02 -5.86
CA PHE A 226 -7.89 9.53 -4.50
C PHE A 226 -6.65 10.26 -3.97
N ALA A 227 -5.45 9.96 -4.46
CA ALA A 227 -4.23 10.66 -4.06
C ALA A 227 -4.11 12.06 -4.70
N ALA A 228 -4.83 12.30 -5.80
CA ALA A 228 -4.78 13.56 -6.55
C ALA A 228 -6.13 14.31 -6.56
N MET A 229 -6.92 14.17 -5.48
CA MET A 229 -8.17 14.94 -5.35
C MET A 229 -7.89 16.44 -5.34
N ASN A 230 -8.45 17.15 -6.31
CA ASN A 230 -8.27 18.59 -6.46
C ASN A 230 -8.90 19.35 -5.29
N LYS A 231 -8.21 20.38 -4.83
CA LYS A 231 -8.72 21.28 -3.77
C LYS A 231 -9.79 22.26 -4.28
N GLN A 232 -9.82 22.53 -5.59
CA GLN A 232 -10.62 23.63 -6.18
C GLN A 232 -11.85 23.15 -6.96
N ASP A 233 -11.99 21.86 -7.29
CA ASP A 233 -13.09 21.32 -8.11
C ASP A 233 -14.32 20.86 -7.32
N GLY A 234 -14.30 21.04 -6.00
CA GLY A 234 -15.36 20.63 -5.09
C GLY A 234 -15.35 19.14 -4.70
N THR A 235 -14.40 18.34 -5.19
CA THR A 235 -14.30 16.90 -4.85
C THR A 235 -14.08 16.69 -3.35
N ARG A 236 -13.23 17.53 -2.73
CA ARG A 236 -12.97 17.47 -1.28
C ARG A 236 -14.16 17.95 -0.43
N ASP A 237 -15.09 18.73 -0.98
CA ASP A 237 -16.32 19.16 -0.30
C ASP A 237 -17.28 18.00 -0.02
N ALA A 238 -17.13 16.93 -0.77
CA ALA A 238 -17.97 15.74 -0.63
C ALA A 238 -17.52 14.78 0.47
N LEU A 239 -16.25 14.84 0.89
CA LEU A 239 -15.73 13.96 1.94
C LEU A 239 -16.05 14.53 3.33
N CYS A 240 -16.71 13.73 4.16
CA CYS A 240 -17.13 14.12 5.51
C CYS A 240 -16.91 12.98 6.51
N SER A 241 -17.01 13.29 7.81
CA SER A 241 -16.97 12.27 8.87
C SER A 241 -18.21 11.39 8.80
N ARG A 242 -18.02 10.08 9.05
CA ARG A 242 -19.09 9.08 9.21
C ARG A 242 -19.82 9.19 10.54
N PHE A 243 -19.24 9.89 11.50
CA PHE A 243 -19.79 10.03 12.83
C PHE A 243 -20.61 11.31 12.92
N GLU A 244 -21.80 11.24 13.51
CA GLU A 244 -22.71 12.39 13.70
C GLU A 244 -22.00 13.55 14.41
N ASN A 245 -21.22 13.23 15.44
CA ASN A 245 -20.38 14.19 16.18
C ASN A 245 -18.91 13.81 15.99
N GLY A 246 -18.45 13.79 14.75
CA GLY A 246 -17.08 13.45 14.40
C GLY A 246 -16.40 14.51 13.56
N ALA A 247 -15.13 14.32 13.34
CA ALA A 247 -14.32 15.17 12.49
C ALA A 247 -13.34 14.37 11.65
N LEU A 248 -13.02 14.89 10.47
CA LEU A 248 -11.85 14.52 9.72
C LEU A 248 -10.64 15.22 10.33
N VAL A 249 -9.57 14.49 10.52
CA VAL A 249 -8.30 14.99 11.08
C VAL A 249 -7.17 14.59 10.14
N GLU A 250 -6.45 15.57 9.60
CA GLU A 250 -5.29 15.36 8.74
C GLU A 250 -4.02 15.71 9.49
N PHE A 251 -3.06 14.79 9.48
CA PHE A 251 -1.70 15.04 9.88
C PHE A 251 -0.81 15.07 8.65
N ASP A 252 -0.02 16.14 8.50
CA ASP A 252 0.86 16.40 7.35
C ASP A 252 2.28 16.63 7.85
N PHE A 253 3.25 15.87 7.35
CA PHE A 253 4.65 15.97 7.76
C PHE A 253 5.30 17.28 7.28
N ASP A 254 5.88 18.03 8.20
CA ASP A 254 6.58 19.28 7.86
C ASP A 254 7.94 19.02 7.22
N ALA A 255 8.13 19.54 6.01
CA ALA A 255 9.36 19.40 5.22
C ALA A 255 9.86 17.94 5.10
N TYR A 256 8.95 16.99 4.89
CA TYR A 256 9.18 15.57 5.06
C TYR A 256 10.42 15.04 4.33
N HIS A 257 10.54 15.29 3.03
CA HIS A 257 11.70 14.81 2.25
C HIS A 257 13.03 15.41 2.71
N VAL A 258 13.04 16.67 3.15
CA VAL A 258 14.26 17.29 3.71
C VAL A 258 14.71 16.54 4.96
N ARG A 259 13.77 16.20 5.85
CA ARG A 259 14.05 15.47 7.09
C ARG A 259 14.46 14.03 6.84
N LEU A 260 13.82 13.35 5.87
CA LEU A 260 14.22 12.01 5.45
C LEU A 260 15.66 11.99 4.90
N ILE A 261 16.00 12.97 4.08
CA ILE A 261 17.36 13.12 3.55
C ILE A 261 18.35 13.41 4.66
N ALA A 262 18.05 14.36 5.55
CA ALA A 262 18.89 14.66 6.70
C ALA A 262 19.20 13.40 7.53
N ARG A 263 18.18 12.59 7.79
CA ARG A 263 18.35 11.31 8.49
C ARG A 263 19.22 10.31 7.70
N LEU A 264 19.09 10.26 6.37
CA LEU A 264 19.92 9.38 5.52
C LEU A 264 21.39 9.73 5.54
N ILE A 265 21.72 11.04 5.52
CA ILE A 265 23.09 11.54 5.50
C ILE A 265 23.65 11.84 6.88
N GLY A 266 22.86 11.65 7.96
CA GLY A 266 23.29 11.97 9.33
C GLY A 266 23.41 13.46 9.63
N TYR A 267 22.70 14.33 8.89
CA TYR A 267 22.75 15.77 9.08
C TYR A 267 21.77 16.24 10.14
N GLU A 268 22.24 17.01 11.13
CA GLU A 268 21.39 17.59 12.16
C GLU A 268 20.75 18.89 11.66
N LEU A 269 19.43 18.83 11.46
CA LEU A 269 18.64 20.02 11.10
C LEU A 269 18.34 20.85 12.35
N PRO A 270 18.38 22.19 12.27
CA PRO A 270 18.04 23.03 13.40
C PRO A 270 16.54 22.92 13.75
N PRO A 271 16.16 23.24 14.99
CA PRO A 271 14.76 23.31 15.38
C PRO A 271 14.03 24.43 14.62
N GLY A 272 12.71 24.26 14.43
CA GLY A 272 11.84 25.23 13.76
C GLY A 272 11.66 24.97 12.27
N SER A 273 11.32 26.04 11.54
CA SER A 273 11.02 25.96 10.12
C SER A 273 12.27 25.74 9.26
N ILE A 274 12.31 24.60 8.59
CA ILE A 274 13.41 24.24 7.70
C ILE A 274 13.50 25.20 6.49
N HIS A 275 12.38 25.68 5.99
CA HIS A 275 12.36 26.63 4.88
C HIS A 275 12.85 28.02 5.31
N THR A 276 12.61 28.43 6.56
CA THR A 276 13.24 29.62 7.11
C THR A 276 14.74 29.45 7.27
N TYR A 277 15.19 28.29 7.75
CA TYR A 277 16.62 28.01 7.89
C TYR A 277 17.37 28.12 6.56
N PHE A 278 16.92 27.43 5.53
CA PHE A 278 17.58 27.51 4.22
C PHE A 278 17.40 28.86 3.55
N GLY A 279 16.25 29.51 3.73
CA GLY A 279 15.99 30.84 3.20
C GLY A 279 16.98 31.91 3.68
N LYS A 280 17.51 31.78 4.89
CA LYS A 280 18.58 32.66 5.37
C LYS A 280 19.84 32.58 4.49
N PHE A 281 20.21 31.38 4.07
CA PHE A 281 21.34 31.20 3.15
C PHE A 281 21.02 31.68 1.74
N TYR A 282 19.80 31.49 1.25
CA TYR A 282 19.42 31.89 -0.11
C TYR A 282 19.33 33.40 -0.28
N PHE A 283 18.84 34.11 0.73
CA PHE A 283 18.59 35.55 0.65
C PHE A 283 19.57 36.39 1.48
N GLY A 284 20.45 35.79 2.26
CA GLY A 284 21.42 36.53 3.08
C GLY A 284 20.76 37.38 4.18
N THR A 285 19.63 36.93 4.73
CA THR A 285 18.84 37.69 5.74
C THR A 285 18.45 36.78 6.90
N GLU A 286 18.39 37.33 8.11
CA GLU A 286 17.97 36.58 9.30
C GLU A 286 16.45 36.40 9.39
N THR A 287 15.67 37.29 8.77
CA THR A 287 14.22 37.24 8.75
C THR A 287 13.70 37.21 7.31
N LEU A 288 12.80 36.30 7.01
CA LEU A 288 12.19 36.19 5.68
C LEU A 288 10.84 36.90 5.60
N THR A 289 10.58 37.56 4.50
CA THR A 289 9.21 37.93 4.11
C THR A 289 8.43 36.66 3.73
N GLN A 290 7.11 36.76 3.67
CA GLN A 290 6.25 35.66 3.23
C GLN A 290 6.62 35.19 1.81
N GLU A 291 6.92 36.13 0.91
CA GLU A 291 7.35 35.80 -0.45
C GLU A 291 8.68 35.05 -0.47
N GLN A 292 9.67 35.50 0.29
CA GLN A 292 10.96 34.82 0.43
C GLN A 292 10.81 33.42 1.04
N TYR A 293 9.88 33.25 1.98
CA TYR A 293 9.57 31.95 2.55
C TYR A 293 9.01 30.97 1.49
N GLU A 294 8.06 31.41 0.66
CA GLU A 294 7.53 30.56 -0.43
C GLU A 294 8.58 30.29 -1.51
N GLN A 295 9.41 31.27 -1.84
CA GLN A 295 10.56 31.09 -2.74
C GLN A 295 11.57 30.09 -2.16
N SER A 296 11.85 30.16 -0.85
CA SER A 296 12.73 29.21 -0.19
C SER A 296 12.25 27.77 -0.33
N LYS A 297 10.95 27.50 -0.20
CA LYS A 297 10.37 26.17 -0.47
C LYS A 297 10.67 25.71 -1.89
N GLN A 298 10.40 26.56 -2.87
CA GLN A 298 10.59 26.24 -4.29
C GLN A 298 12.07 25.96 -4.60
N ILE A 299 12.99 26.78 -4.09
CA ILE A 299 14.44 26.57 -4.26
C ILE A 299 14.85 25.25 -3.63
N THR A 300 14.46 25.01 -2.38
CA THR A 300 14.80 23.78 -1.67
C THR A 300 14.34 22.53 -2.43
N PHE A 301 13.06 22.48 -2.86
CA PHE A 301 12.55 21.35 -3.63
C PHE A 301 13.24 21.17 -4.99
N ARG A 302 13.53 22.27 -5.68
CA ARG A 302 14.29 22.22 -6.95
C ARG A 302 15.67 21.60 -6.74
N LEU A 303 16.39 21.97 -5.68
CA LEU A 303 17.70 21.44 -5.34
C LEU A 303 17.66 19.95 -4.97
N LEU A 304 16.61 19.54 -4.22
CA LEU A 304 16.45 18.14 -3.79
C LEU A 304 16.16 17.17 -4.94
N TYR A 305 15.29 17.57 -5.87
CA TYR A 305 14.85 16.69 -6.96
C TYR A 305 15.59 16.90 -8.28
N GLY A 306 16.28 18.02 -8.40
CA GLY A 306 17.02 18.41 -9.58
C GLY A 306 18.54 18.25 -9.42
N HIS A 307 19.26 19.19 -10.04
CA HIS A 307 20.68 19.32 -9.90
C HIS A 307 21.02 20.39 -8.86
N ILE A 308 21.97 20.11 -7.97
CA ILE A 308 22.47 21.11 -7.01
C ILE A 308 23.50 21.96 -7.73
N GLU A 309 23.17 23.22 -7.99
CA GLU A 309 24.06 24.18 -8.62
C GLU A 309 25.25 24.50 -7.71
N LYS A 310 26.42 24.81 -8.28
CA LYS A 310 27.69 25.02 -7.58
C LYS A 310 27.62 26.08 -6.46
N GLU A 311 26.78 27.08 -6.62
CA GLU A 311 26.60 28.14 -5.62
C GLU A 311 25.97 27.63 -4.32
N PHE A 312 25.11 26.58 -4.38
CA PHE A 312 24.45 26.00 -3.21
C PHE A 312 25.31 24.92 -2.51
N LEU A 313 26.39 24.43 -3.15
CA LEU A 313 27.34 23.52 -2.51
C LEU A 313 28.13 24.17 -1.35
N LYS A 314 28.02 25.48 -1.17
CA LYS A 314 28.55 26.19 0.00
C LYS A 314 27.74 25.92 1.27
N ILE A 315 26.50 25.43 1.16
CA ILE A 315 25.63 25.07 2.25
C ILE A 315 25.93 23.59 2.58
N PRO A 316 26.43 23.26 3.79
CA PRO A 316 26.90 21.93 4.13
C PRO A 316 25.89 20.83 3.82
N PHE A 317 24.61 21.06 4.11
CA PHE A 317 23.54 20.12 3.81
C PHE A 317 23.48 19.70 2.32
N PHE A 318 23.58 20.65 1.40
CA PHE A 318 23.53 20.36 -0.03
C PHE A 318 24.84 19.76 -0.55
N GLN A 319 25.97 20.07 0.08
CA GLN A 319 27.23 19.39 -0.22
C GLN A 319 27.14 17.91 0.15
N GLU A 320 26.67 17.58 1.34
CA GLU A 320 26.51 16.20 1.79
C GLU A 320 25.50 15.41 0.96
N ILE A 321 24.40 16.04 0.54
CA ILE A 321 23.47 15.42 -0.41
C ILE A 321 24.16 15.09 -1.73
N ASN A 322 24.92 16.03 -2.27
CA ASN A 322 25.64 15.85 -3.53
C ASN A 322 26.59 14.65 -3.44
N ASP A 323 27.36 14.56 -2.37
CA ASP A 323 28.31 13.46 -2.13
C ASP A 323 27.58 12.12 -1.94
N PHE A 324 26.46 12.11 -1.23
CA PHE A 324 25.61 10.94 -1.10
C PHE A 324 25.05 10.46 -2.45
N VAL A 325 24.55 11.37 -3.28
CA VAL A 325 24.03 11.06 -4.63
C VAL A 325 25.11 10.43 -5.52
N TYR A 326 26.34 10.96 -5.47
CA TYR A 326 27.48 10.39 -6.21
C TYR A 326 27.87 9.01 -5.69
N SER A 327 27.87 8.80 -4.39
CA SER A 327 28.14 7.49 -3.77
C SER A 327 27.10 6.45 -4.19
N LEU A 328 25.82 6.79 -4.05
CA LEU A 328 24.69 5.94 -4.44
C LEU A 328 24.76 5.53 -5.92
N TRP A 329 25.08 6.48 -6.79
CA TRP A 329 25.24 6.23 -8.22
C TRP A 329 26.43 5.32 -8.54
N SER A 330 27.53 5.49 -7.83
CA SER A 330 28.73 4.65 -8.00
C SER A 330 28.50 3.22 -7.55
N GLU A 331 27.83 3.03 -6.41
CA GLU A 331 27.40 1.74 -5.90
C GLU A 331 26.48 1.02 -6.90
N TRP A 332 25.43 1.71 -7.37
CA TRP A 332 24.48 1.15 -8.34
C TRP A 332 25.13 0.73 -9.66
N LYS A 333 26.13 1.48 -10.13
CA LYS A 333 26.89 1.11 -11.33
C LYS A 333 27.77 -0.10 -11.11
N LYS A 334 28.41 -0.19 -9.94
CA LYS A 334 29.34 -1.26 -9.58
C LYS A 334 28.62 -2.57 -9.28
N ASP A 335 27.59 -2.52 -8.43
CA ASP A 335 26.98 -3.71 -7.86
C ASP A 335 25.72 -4.15 -8.65
N GLY A 336 25.26 -3.31 -9.61
CA GLY A 336 24.09 -3.59 -10.44
C GLY A 336 22.75 -3.36 -9.76
N TYR A 337 22.73 -2.95 -8.49
CA TYR A 337 21.55 -2.58 -7.71
C TYR A 337 21.91 -1.65 -6.55
N ILE A 338 20.88 -1.05 -5.95
CA ILE A 338 20.93 -0.44 -4.60
C ILE A 338 19.84 -1.04 -3.75
N GLU A 339 20.05 -1.08 -2.44
CA GLU A 339 19.05 -1.54 -1.48
C GLU A 339 18.29 -0.36 -0.86
N THR A 340 16.98 -0.47 -0.78
CA THR A 340 16.17 0.52 -0.05
C THR A 340 16.52 0.55 1.44
N PRO A 341 16.38 1.69 2.13
CA PRO A 341 16.95 1.87 3.47
C PRO A 341 16.44 0.91 4.52
N LEU A 342 15.14 0.65 4.58
CA LEU A 342 14.52 -0.12 5.67
C LEU A 342 14.23 -1.56 5.26
N LEU A 343 13.56 -1.77 4.14
CA LEU A 343 13.12 -3.11 3.70
C LEU A 343 14.17 -3.83 2.85
N LYS A 344 15.30 -3.19 2.54
CA LYS A 344 16.38 -3.82 1.75
C LYS A 344 15.93 -4.34 0.38
N ARG A 345 14.82 -3.83 -0.14
CA ARG A 345 14.37 -4.16 -1.49
C ARG A 345 15.39 -3.65 -2.50
N ARG A 346 15.68 -4.42 -3.51
CA ARG A 346 16.71 -4.08 -4.50
C ARG A 346 16.12 -3.38 -5.71
N LEU A 347 16.67 -2.22 -6.04
CA LEU A 347 16.42 -1.48 -7.28
C LEU A 347 17.48 -1.89 -8.29
N TYR A 348 17.17 -2.87 -9.15
CA TYR A 348 18.11 -3.43 -10.10
C TYR A 348 18.31 -2.54 -11.32
N LYS A 349 19.55 -2.51 -11.83
CA LYS A 349 19.91 -1.76 -13.02
C LYS A 349 19.18 -2.24 -14.26
N ASP A 350 18.96 -3.54 -14.38
CA ASP A 350 18.33 -4.16 -15.54
C ASP A 350 16.81 -3.91 -15.58
N SER A 351 16.18 -3.64 -14.42
CA SER A 351 14.75 -3.28 -14.33
C SER A 351 14.48 -1.78 -14.53
N LEU A 352 15.52 -0.95 -14.60
CA LEU A 352 15.41 0.52 -14.64
C LEU A 352 16.05 1.10 -15.90
N SER A 353 15.23 1.62 -16.81
CA SER A 353 15.71 2.26 -18.04
C SER A 353 15.92 3.77 -17.89
N ASN A 354 16.83 4.32 -18.70
CA ASN A 354 17.09 5.77 -18.80
C ASN A 354 17.36 6.45 -17.44
N MET A 355 18.19 5.81 -16.61
CA MET A 355 18.56 6.33 -15.29
C MET A 355 19.69 7.35 -15.36
N ASN A 356 19.62 8.33 -14.47
CA ASN A 356 20.71 9.23 -14.11
C ASN A 356 20.79 9.35 -12.58
N GLN A 357 21.80 10.04 -12.07
CA GLN A 357 22.07 10.19 -10.63
C GLN A 357 20.87 10.73 -9.87
N ASN A 358 20.27 11.81 -10.35
CA ASN A 358 19.15 12.47 -9.68
C ASN A 358 17.87 11.60 -9.70
N LYS A 359 17.61 10.93 -10.83
CA LYS A 359 16.47 10.03 -10.94
C LYS A 359 16.60 8.82 -10.00
N LEU A 360 17.81 8.25 -9.89
CA LEU A 360 18.09 7.15 -8.96
C LEU A 360 17.90 7.61 -7.51
N PHE A 361 18.44 8.77 -7.16
CA PHE A 361 18.26 9.35 -5.83
C PHE A 361 16.78 9.61 -5.52
N ASN A 362 16.01 10.15 -6.46
CA ASN A 362 14.57 10.36 -6.28
C ASN A 362 13.82 9.04 -6.07
N TYR A 363 14.17 7.97 -6.76
CA TYR A 363 13.57 6.66 -6.56
C TYR A 363 13.93 6.09 -5.18
N PHE A 364 15.17 6.23 -4.77
CA PHE A 364 15.66 5.81 -3.46
C PHE A 364 14.95 6.57 -2.33
N LEU A 365 14.82 7.89 -2.46
CA LEU A 365 14.14 8.75 -1.48
C LEU A 365 12.64 8.42 -1.38
N GLN A 366 11.95 8.22 -2.51
CA GLN A 366 10.54 7.83 -2.51
C GLN A 366 10.31 6.45 -1.89
N ALA A 367 11.24 5.51 -2.12
CA ALA A 367 11.19 4.21 -1.46
C ALA A 367 11.35 4.37 0.05
N PHE A 368 12.30 5.18 0.50
CA PHE A 368 12.49 5.45 1.92
C PHE A 368 11.29 6.14 2.56
N GLU A 369 10.71 7.16 1.91
CA GLU A 369 9.47 7.81 2.33
C GLU A 369 8.38 6.78 2.61
N THR A 370 8.12 5.91 1.63
CA THR A 370 7.05 4.92 1.72
C THR A 370 7.31 3.88 2.80
N GLU A 371 8.54 3.36 2.88
CA GLU A 371 8.92 2.38 3.89
C GLU A 371 8.84 2.96 5.31
N PHE A 372 9.29 4.20 5.48
CA PHE A 372 9.23 4.90 6.75
C PHE A 372 7.79 5.16 7.19
N THR A 373 6.97 5.71 6.29
CA THR A 373 5.54 5.98 6.59
C THR A 373 4.77 4.70 6.85
N ALA A 374 4.99 3.65 6.06
CA ALA A 374 4.32 2.36 6.27
C ALA A 374 4.61 1.78 7.67
N ASN A 375 5.83 1.95 8.18
CA ASN A 375 6.15 1.55 9.55
C ASN A 375 5.34 2.35 10.59
N ARG A 376 5.18 3.67 10.39
CA ARG A 376 4.33 4.54 11.23
C ARG A 376 2.86 4.14 11.14
N LEU A 377 2.35 3.91 9.95
CA LEU A 377 0.97 3.43 9.73
C LEU A 377 0.71 2.09 10.41
N ASN A 378 1.69 1.18 10.41
CA ASN A 378 1.57 -0.08 11.13
C ASN A 378 1.50 0.13 12.65
N GLN A 379 2.32 1.01 13.22
CA GLN A 379 2.25 1.38 14.64
C GLN A 379 0.87 2.00 14.97
N LEU A 380 0.37 2.89 14.11
CA LEU A 380 -0.97 3.47 14.23
C LEU A 380 -2.09 2.43 14.17
N SER A 381 -2.00 1.44 13.30
CA SER A 381 -2.96 0.33 13.23
C SER A 381 -3.08 -0.40 14.57
N TYR A 382 -1.96 -0.59 15.30
CA TYR A 382 -1.97 -1.17 16.65
C TYR A 382 -2.50 -0.19 17.70
N LEU A 383 -2.11 1.08 17.63
CA LEU A 383 -2.56 2.14 18.55
C LEU A 383 -4.09 2.33 18.49
N LEU A 384 -4.65 2.23 17.29
CA LEU A 384 -6.08 2.46 17.06
C LEU A 384 -6.97 1.26 17.41
N LYS A 385 -6.39 0.11 17.78
CA LYS A 385 -7.19 -1.04 18.22
C LYS A 385 -8.06 -0.68 19.43
N GLY A 386 -9.35 -0.95 19.29
CA GLY A 386 -10.35 -0.63 20.32
C GLY A 386 -10.95 0.78 20.25
N TYR A 387 -10.41 1.66 19.40
CA TYR A 387 -11.01 2.95 19.08
C TYR A 387 -11.90 2.85 17.81
N LYS A 388 -12.91 3.69 17.74
CA LYS A 388 -13.69 3.87 16.50
C LYS A 388 -12.99 4.78 15.49
N THR A 389 -11.94 5.49 15.92
CA THR A 389 -11.05 6.28 15.05
C THR A 389 -10.37 5.37 14.04
N CYS A 390 -10.36 5.75 12.76
CA CYS A 390 -9.76 4.96 11.72
C CYS A 390 -9.02 5.82 10.69
N ILE A 391 -7.97 5.25 10.10
CA ILE A 391 -7.28 5.85 8.95
C ILE A 391 -8.16 5.61 7.72
N ILE A 392 -8.45 6.69 6.97
CA ILE A 392 -9.32 6.60 5.79
C ILE A 392 -8.63 6.98 4.48
N LEU A 393 -7.51 7.70 4.56
CA LEU A 393 -6.73 8.07 3.39
C LEU A 393 -5.27 8.29 3.80
N TYR A 394 -4.36 7.82 2.96
CA TYR A 394 -2.92 8.10 3.02
C TYR A 394 -2.48 8.70 1.68
N THR A 395 -1.84 9.85 1.71
CA THR A 395 -1.34 10.58 0.53
C THR A 395 0.10 11.01 0.72
N TYR A 396 1.01 10.03 0.77
CA TYR A 396 2.47 10.21 0.85
C TYR A 396 2.97 10.88 2.14
N ASP A 397 2.86 12.20 2.21
CA ASP A 397 3.26 13.05 3.33
C ASP A 397 2.12 13.38 4.30
N SER A 398 0.90 12.93 4.02
CA SER A 398 -0.24 13.14 4.92
C SER A 398 -1.06 11.90 5.18
N VAL A 399 -1.69 11.86 6.35
CA VAL A 399 -2.60 10.79 6.79
C VAL A 399 -3.90 11.42 7.29
N LEU A 400 -5.02 11.00 6.70
CA LEU A 400 -6.35 11.47 7.05
C LEU A 400 -7.08 10.42 7.91
N PHE A 401 -7.61 10.88 9.03
CA PHE A 401 -8.38 10.08 9.98
C PHE A 401 -9.83 10.53 10.03
N ASP A 402 -10.71 9.60 10.34
CA ASP A 402 -12.09 9.86 10.72
C ASP A 402 -12.25 9.58 12.22
N VAL A 403 -12.56 10.61 13.02
CA VAL A 403 -12.44 10.62 14.48
C VAL A 403 -13.76 10.99 15.12
N PRO A 404 -14.38 10.11 15.94
CA PRO A 404 -15.51 10.50 16.77
C PRO A 404 -15.05 11.45 17.89
N ILE A 405 -15.83 12.51 18.17
CA ILE A 405 -15.42 13.59 19.08
C ILE A 405 -15.05 13.11 20.49
N HIS A 406 -15.73 12.09 21.00
CA HIS A 406 -15.44 11.56 22.33
C HIS A 406 -14.07 10.89 22.45
N ASN A 407 -13.46 10.48 21.35
CA ASN A 407 -12.12 9.89 21.33
C ASN A 407 -11.04 10.94 21.09
N ALA A 408 -11.39 12.11 20.51
CA ALA A 408 -10.43 13.05 19.98
C ALA A 408 -9.39 13.52 21.02
N LYS A 409 -9.84 13.92 22.21
CA LYS A 409 -8.95 14.45 23.27
C LYS A 409 -7.89 13.44 23.71
N GLU A 410 -8.21 12.16 23.70
CA GLU A 410 -7.29 11.10 24.11
C GLU A 410 -6.38 10.65 22.96
N ILE A 411 -6.99 10.43 21.77
CA ILE A 411 -6.29 9.73 20.70
C ILE A 411 -5.42 10.65 19.83
N LEU A 412 -5.80 11.92 19.63
CA LEU A 412 -5.05 12.80 18.74
C LEU A 412 -3.61 13.08 19.22
N PRO A 413 -3.32 13.32 20.50
CA PRO A 413 -1.95 13.45 20.96
C PRO A 413 -1.12 12.17 20.78
N LYS A 414 -1.75 11.00 20.93
CA LYS A 414 -1.09 9.71 20.72
C LYS A 414 -0.78 9.47 19.23
N ILE A 415 -1.70 9.81 18.33
CA ILE A 415 -1.49 9.75 16.88
C ILE A 415 -0.33 10.68 16.49
N LYS A 416 -0.37 11.93 16.96
CA LYS A 416 0.69 12.92 16.72
C LYS A 416 2.05 12.38 17.15
N SER A 417 2.19 11.95 18.39
CA SER A 417 3.45 11.38 18.93
C SER A 417 3.91 10.16 18.13
N CYS A 418 3.01 9.28 17.70
CA CYS A 418 3.35 8.12 16.88
C CYS A 418 3.88 8.53 15.50
N LEU A 419 3.28 9.53 14.86
CA LEU A 419 3.73 10.02 13.55
C LEU A 419 5.06 10.77 13.65
N GLU A 420 5.20 11.68 14.62
CA GLU A 420 6.39 12.49 14.81
C GLU A 420 7.60 11.64 15.15
N GLY A 421 7.46 10.69 16.07
CA GLY A 421 8.61 10.06 16.68
C GLY A 421 9.54 11.14 17.24
N ASP A 422 10.85 11.01 16.98
CA ASP A 422 11.85 11.94 17.52
C ASP A 422 12.15 13.13 16.59
N ASP A 423 11.87 13.02 15.25
CA ASP A 423 12.48 13.93 14.26
C ASP A 423 11.53 14.49 13.19
N PHE A 424 10.26 14.08 13.18
CA PHE A 424 9.35 14.35 12.05
C PHE A 424 8.09 15.12 12.48
N PRO A 425 8.20 16.44 12.77
CA PRO A 425 7.03 17.20 13.19
C PRO A 425 5.90 17.14 12.17
N VAL A 426 4.67 17.04 12.67
CA VAL A 426 3.45 17.05 11.87
C VAL A 426 2.58 18.24 12.19
N LYS A 427 1.95 18.81 11.17
CA LYS A 427 0.87 19.80 11.28
C LYS A 427 -0.44 19.07 11.36
N CYS A 428 -1.37 19.58 12.16
CA CYS A 428 -2.68 18.98 12.34
C CYS A 428 -3.78 19.93 11.85
N LYS A 429 -4.70 19.37 11.03
CA LYS A 429 -5.91 20.08 10.59
C LYS A 429 -7.13 19.29 10.97
N VAL A 430 -8.20 19.98 11.34
CA VAL A 430 -9.47 19.37 11.76
C VAL A 430 -10.64 20.08 11.09
N GLY A 431 -11.64 19.30 10.67
CA GLY A 431 -12.88 19.83 10.10
C GLY A 431 -13.92 18.73 9.87
N ASN A 432 -15.18 19.08 9.75
CA ASN A 432 -16.22 18.10 9.43
C ASN A 432 -16.24 17.70 7.94
N ILE A 433 -15.69 18.55 7.09
CA ILE A 433 -15.58 18.38 5.63
C ILE A 433 -14.11 18.58 5.26
N TYR A 434 -13.59 17.74 4.37
CA TYR A 434 -12.16 17.71 4.03
C TYR A 434 -11.63 19.03 3.42
N SER A 435 -12.44 19.73 2.65
CA SER A 435 -12.07 21.06 2.11
C SER A 435 -12.12 22.19 3.14
N LYS A 436 -12.79 22.00 4.28
CA LYS A 436 -13.05 23.03 5.31
C LYS A 436 -12.32 22.73 6.62
N MET A 437 -11.10 22.22 6.52
CA MET A 437 -10.27 21.94 7.68
C MET A 437 -9.46 23.19 8.08
N SER A 438 -9.27 23.37 9.39
CA SER A 438 -8.47 24.44 9.98
C SER A 438 -7.30 23.86 10.77
N ASP A 439 -6.19 24.58 10.78
CA ASP A 439 -5.02 24.20 11.58
C ASP A 439 -5.37 24.25 13.07
N ILE A 440 -4.87 23.27 13.82
CA ILE A 440 -4.95 23.20 15.28
C ILE A 440 -3.59 22.84 15.87
N GLU A 441 -3.34 23.33 17.07
CA GLU A 441 -2.22 22.90 17.91
C GLU A 441 -2.71 21.80 18.87
N LEU A 442 -1.95 20.69 18.96
CA LEU A 442 -2.21 19.53 19.83
C LEU A 442 -1.13 19.40 20.90
#